data_71654ac3b45c13fc7bf884e858b8c7ba
#
_entry.id   71654ac3b45c13fc7bf884e858b8c7ba
#
_cell.length_a   1.000
_cell.length_b   1.000
_cell.length_c   1.000
_cell.angle_alpha   90.00
_cell.angle_beta   90.00
_cell.angle_gamma   90.00
#
_symmetry.space_group_name_H-M   'P 1'
#
loop_
_entity.id
_entity.type
_entity.pdbx_description
1 polymer ?
#
loop_
_entity_poly.entity_id
_entity_poly.type
_entity_poly.pdbx_seq_one_letter_code
_entity_poly.pdbx_strand_id
1 'polypeptide(L)'
;MASRTLGLALAGLLIVSAARAEEREARVSLDLEDAPVVDIVSVLAQVGGLPVVFDPGISCRLTMKINEARWRSVLDTALSACGLGREEEDGILRIASVSKLRQEAEARRKLDEERQKAPVGRVECFRLSYARAQEMAALLQRTLPPTARVTYDARTNTLILVY
;
A
#
# COMPACT_ATOMS: atom_id res chain seq x y z
N MET A 1 -25.08 -5.29 -69.07
CA MET A 1 -23.79 -5.96 -68.77
C MET A 1 -23.22 -5.37 -67.53
N ALA A 2 -23.21 -6.16 -66.47
CA ALA A 2 -22.87 -5.75 -65.11
C ALA A 2 -21.36 -5.82 -64.90
N SER A 3 -20.77 -4.80 -64.30
CA SER A 3 -19.43 -4.87 -63.74
C SER A 3 -19.50 -4.46 -62.27
N ARG A 4 -19.40 -5.46 -61.40
CA ARG A 4 -19.33 -5.35 -59.97
C ARG A 4 -17.87 -5.07 -59.59
N THR A 5 -17.57 -3.86 -59.14
CA THR A 5 -16.30 -3.53 -58.49
C THR A 5 -16.37 -3.94 -57.01
N LEU A 6 -15.60 -4.94 -56.68
CA LEU A 6 -15.40 -5.48 -55.34
C LEU A 6 -14.43 -4.54 -54.57
N GLY A 7 -14.97 -3.76 -53.64
CA GLY A 7 -14.18 -2.92 -52.74
C GLY A 7 -13.56 -3.76 -51.65
N LEU A 8 -12.24 -3.94 -51.68
CA LEU A 8 -11.45 -4.62 -50.66
C LEU A 8 -11.18 -3.63 -49.52
N ALA A 9 -11.95 -3.73 -48.43
CA ALA A 9 -11.69 -2.98 -47.21
C ALA A 9 -10.51 -3.61 -46.48
N LEU A 10 -9.35 -2.96 -46.56
CA LEU A 10 -8.15 -3.33 -45.83
C LEU A 10 -8.30 -2.82 -44.37
N ALA A 11 -8.80 -3.66 -43.50
CA ALA A 11 -8.81 -3.40 -42.07
C ALA A 11 -7.38 -3.48 -41.53
N GLY A 12 -6.73 -2.33 -41.41
CA GLY A 12 -5.43 -2.21 -40.74
C GLY A 12 -5.54 -2.53 -39.29
N LEU A 13 -5.15 -3.75 -38.90
CA LEU A 13 -4.97 -4.17 -37.55
C LEU A 13 -3.72 -3.47 -36.98
N LEU A 14 -3.92 -2.34 -36.31
CA LEU A 14 -2.90 -1.69 -35.49
C LEU A 14 -2.62 -2.58 -34.27
N ILE A 15 -1.63 -3.46 -34.43
CA ILE A 15 -1.01 -4.15 -33.29
C ILE A 15 -0.20 -3.08 -32.57
N VAL A 16 -0.82 -2.46 -31.56
CA VAL A 16 -0.10 -1.70 -30.55
C VAL A 16 0.71 -2.73 -29.78
N SER A 17 1.91 -2.98 -30.24
CA SER A 17 2.94 -3.66 -29.48
C SER A 17 3.23 -2.78 -28.27
N ALA A 18 2.59 -3.08 -27.14
CA ALA A 18 3.01 -2.58 -25.86
C ALA A 18 4.44 -3.12 -25.64
N ALA A 19 5.42 -2.35 -26.08
CA ALA A 19 6.79 -2.53 -25.67
C ALA A 19 6.78 -2.41 -24.15
N ARG A 20 6.70 -3.55 -23.45
CA ARG A 20 7.17 -3.67 -22.09
C ARG A 20 8.61 -3.16 -22.16
N ALA A 21 8.81 -1.95 -21.67
CA ALA A 21 10.12 -1.50 -21.29
C ALA A 21 10.54 -2.53 -20.21
N GLU A 22 11.30 -3.55 -20.63
CA GLU A 22 12.17 -4.26 -19.72
C GLU A 22 13.00 -3.14 -19.10
N GLU A 23 12.68 -2.79 -17.87
CA GLU A 23 13.56 -1.97 -17.04
C GLU A 23 14.90 -2.69 -17.09
N ARG A 24 15.78 -2.20 -17.94
CA ARG A 24 17.17 -2.60 -17.96
C ARG A 24 17.69 -2.18 -16.61
N GLU A 25 17.60 -3.11 -15.66
CA GLU A 25 18.12 -2.89 -14.32
C GLU A 25 19.58 -2.49 -14.47
N ALA A 26 19.86 -1.23 -14.17
CA ALA A 26 21.19 -0.67 -14.28
C ALA A 26 22.16 -1.53 -13.47
N ARG A 27 23.29 -1.88 -14.08
CA ARG A 27 24.38 -2.59 -13.39
C ARG A 27 25.35 -1.58 -12.83
N VAL A 28 25.87 -1.87 -11.67
CA VAL A 28 26.84 -1.02 -10.97
C VAL A 28 28.07 -1.82 -10.61
N SER A 29 29.21 -1.15 -10.68
CA SER A 29 30.48 -1.63 -10.15
C SER A 29 30.94 -0.63 -9.10
N LEU A 30 31.18 -1.09 -7.89
CA LEU A 30 31.55 -0.29 -6.74
C LEU A 30 32.74 -0.94 -6.03
N ASP A 31 33.74 -0.15 -5.67
CA ASP A 31 34.84 -0.54 -4.81
C ASP A 31 34.94 0.51 -3.71
N LEU A 32 34.45 0.19 -2.53
CA LEU A 32 34.29 1.13 -1.42
C LEU A 32 34.87 0.52 -0.15
N GLU A 33 35.68 1.32 0.55
CA GLU A 33 36.24 0.93 1.84
C GLU A 33 35.73 1.90 2.92
N ASP A 34 35.20 1.34 4.01
CA ASP A 34 34.69 2.06 5.16
C ASP A 34 33.79 3.26 4.80
N ALA A 35 32.87 3.06 3.86
CA ALA A 35 31.97 4.11 3.38
C ALA A 35 30.67 4.15 4.20
N PRO A 36 30.10 5.34 4.49
CA PRO A 36 28.82 5.47 5.14
C PRO A 36 27.70 4.86 4.27
N VAL A 37 26.82 4.07 4.86
CA VAL A 37 25.70 3.44 4.13
C VAL A 37 24.77 4.47 3.46
N VAL A 38 24.64 5.65 4.05
CA VAL A 38 23.85 6.76 3.50
C VAL A 38 24.36 7.18 2.13
N ASP A 39 25.69 7.31 1.98
CA ASP A 39 26.31 7.69 0.71
C ASP A 39 26.14 6.58 -0.34
N ILE A 40 26.35 5.33 0.07
CA ILE A 40 26.18 4.16 -0.81
C ILE A 40 24.76 4.09 -1.34
N VAL A 41 23.78 4.20 -0.46
CA VAL A 41 22.35 4.14 -0.82
C VAL A 41 21.95 5.32 -1.68
N SER A 42 22.48 6.53 -1.41
CA SER A 42 22.21 7.72 -2.22
C SER A 42 22.68 7.55 -3.66
N VAL A 43 23.89 7.02 -3.85
CA VAL A 43 24.43 6.73 -5.19
C VAL A 43 23.58 5.66 -5.90
N LEU A 44 23.23 4.58 -5.20
CA LEU A 44 22.40 3.52 -5.80
C LEU A 44 20.98 3.99 -6.15
N ALA A 45 20.37 4.82 -5.30
CA ALA A 45 19.07 5.43 -5.56
C ALA A 45 19.12 6.36 -6.77
N GLN A 46 20.19 7.13 -6.93
CA GLN A 46 20.40 7.98 -8.09
C GLN A 46 20.53 7.18 -9.38
N VAL A 47 21.23 6.04 -9.36
CA VAL A 47 21.30 5.11 -10.51
C VAL A 47 19.93 4.55 -10.86
N GLY A 48 19.10 4.29 -9.84
CA GLY A 48 17.71 3.82 -10.02
C GLY A 48 16.72 4.93 -10.37
N GLY A 49 17.12 6.20 -10.34
CA GLY A 49 16.23 7.34 -10.58
C GLY A 49 15.20 7.54 -9.49
N LEU A 50 15.43 7.03 -8.27
CA LEU A 50 14.50 7.12 -7.15
C LEU A 50 14.97 8.17 -6.13
N PRO A 51 14.09 9.10 -5.70
CA PRO A 51 14.37 9.93 -4.54
C PRO A 51 14.44 9.07 -3.27
N VAL A 52 15.38 9.39 -2.36
CA VAL A 52 15.58 8.62 -1.13
C VAL A 52 15.45 9.51 0.10
N VAL A 53 14.81 8.96 1.13
CA VAL A 53 14.68 9.58 2.46
C VAL A 53 15.23 8.61 3.50
N PHE A 54 16.04 9.14 4.41
CA PHE A 54 16.62 8.38 5.50
C PHE A 54 15.97 8.74 6.83
N ASP A 55 15.61 7.73 7.59
CA ASP A 55 15.19 7.93 8.97
C ASP A 55 16.38 8.38 9.83
N PRO A 56 16.15 9.17 10.88
CA PRO A 56 17.21 9.63 11.77
C PRO A 56 17.89 8.47 12.51
N GLY A 57 19.19 8.62 12.77
CA GLY A 57 19.97 7.65 13.55
C GLY A 57 20.59 6.51 12.74
N ILE A 58 20.59 6.59 11.41
CA ILE A 58 21.29 5.63 10.57
C ILE A 58 22.78 5.97 10.58
N SER A 59 23.58 5.08 11.20
CA SER A 59 25.03 5.21 11.29
C SER A 59 25.68 3.84 11.08
N CYS A 60 25.86 3.44 9.85
CA CYS A 60 26.52 2.18 9.49
C CYS A 60 27.56 2.47 8.42
N ARG A 61 28.70 1.80 8.50
CA ARG A 61 29.77 1.89 7.51
C ARG A 61 30.01 0.52 6.92
N LEU A 62 30.25 0.47 5.62
CA LEU A 62 30.44 -0.78 4.89
C LEU A 62 31.67 -0.73 4.00
N THR A 63 32.34 -1.87 3.90
CA THR A 63 33.33 -2.14 2.88
C THR A 63 32.73 -3.10 1.89
N MET A 64 32.68 -2.75 0.62
CA MET A 64 32.12 -3.61 -0.42
C MET A 64 32.87 -3.47 -1.74
N LYS A 65 33.05 -4.63 -2.39
CA LYS A 65 33.64 -4.71 -3.72
C LYS A 65 32.68 -5.48 -4.62
N ILE A 66 32.11 -4.81 -5.60
CA ILE A 66 31.05 -5.33 -6.45
C ILE A 66 31.38 -5.02 -7.91
N ASN A 67 31.22 -6.02 -8.75
CA ASN A 67 31.40 -5.90 -10.20
C ASN A 67 30.12 -6.27 -10.92
N GLU A 68 29.66 -5.38 -11.82
CA GLU A 68 28.51 -5.58 -12.73
C GLU A 68 27.25 -6.18 -12.10
N ALA A 69 26.95 -5.85 -10.86
CA ALA A 69 25.76 -6.31 -10.17
C ALA A 69 24.56 -5.37 -10.41
N ARG A 70 23.34 -5.92 -10.30
CA ARG A 70 22.12 -5.14 -10.37
C ARG A 70 22.03 -4.20 -9.18
N TRP A 71 21.79 -2.91 -9.41
CA TRP A 71 21.80 -1.89 -8.36
C TRP A 71 20.82 -2.22 -7.22
N ARG A 72 19.64 -2.78 -7.52
CA ARG A 72 18.65 -3.19 -6.49
C ARG A 72 19.19 -4.28 -5.59
N SER A 73 19.88 -5.28 -6.14
CA SER A 73 20.48 -6.37 -5.36
C SER A 73 21.62 -5.84 -4.47
N VAL A 74 22.41 -4.89 -4.98
CA VAL A 74 23.46 -4.24 -4.21
C VAL A 74 22.85 -3.42 -3.06
N LEU A 75 21.80 -2.67 -3.35
CA LEU A 75 21.05 -1.91 -2.35
C LEU A 75 20.52 -2.83 -1.23
N ASP A 76 19.83 -3.91 -1.59
CA ASP A 76 19.28 -4.84 -0.61
C ASP A 76 20.36 -5.50 0.25
N THR A 77 21.49 -5.84 -0.35
CA THR A 77 22.63 -6.41 0.37
C THR A 77 23.25 -5.40 1.34
N ALA A 78 23.46 -4.15 0.91
CA ALA A 78 24.00 -3.08 1.75
C ALA A 78 23.08 -2.77 2.94
N LEU A 79 21.78 -2.66 2.69
CA LEU A 79 20.79 -2.43 3.74
C LEU A 79 20.74 -3.58 4.74
N SER A 80 20.73 -4.83 4.25
CA SER A 80 20.68 -6.03 5.09
C SER A 80 21.91 -6.12 6.00
N ALA A 81 23.10 -5.81 5.49
CA ALA A 81 24.34 -5.80 6.26
C ALA A 81 24.30 -4.80 7.43
N CYS A 82 23.55 -3.71 7.29
CA CYS A 82 23.37 -2.68 8.31
C CYS A 82 22.11 -2.88 9.19
N GLY A 83 21.34 -3.97 9.00
CA GLY A 83 20.08 -4.16 9.70
C GLY A 83 19.00 -3.13 9.32
N LEU A 84 19.13 -2.56 8.11
CA LEU A 84 18.22 -1.60 7.55
C LEU A 84 17.26 -2.30 6.58
N GLY A 85 16.09 -1.69 6.40
CA GLY A 85 15.11 -2.07 5.40
C GLY A 85 14.73 -0.87 4.53
N ARG A 86 14.05 -1.17 3.45
CA ARG A 86 13.47 -0.15 2.56
C ARG A 86 11.97 -0.29 2.46
N GLU A 87 11.30 0.82 2.32
CA GLU A 87 9.89 0.93 1.97
C GLU A 87 9.79 1.87 0.77
N GLU A 88 9.07 1.49 -0.26
CA GLU A 88 8.85 2.33 -1.43
C GLU A 88 7.38 2.74 -1.45
N GLU A 89 7.12 4.04 -1.32
CA GLU A 89 5.78 4.61 -1.32
C GLU A 89 5.78 5.82 -2.26
N ASP A 90 4.82 5.86 -3.19
CA ASP A 90 4.68 6.92 -4.18
C ASP A 90 5.97 7.24 -4.99
N GLY A 91 6.80 6.22 -5.23
CA GLY A 91 8.06 6.37 -5.95
C GLY A 91 9.19 7.01 -5.11
N ILE A 92 9.01 7.12 -3.80
CA ILE A 92 10.02 7.58 -2.85
C ILE A 92 10.55 6.37 -2.07
N LEU A 93 11.85 6.22 -2.01
CA LEU A 93 12.52 5.18 -1.25
C LEU A 93 12.81 5.66 0.16
N ARG A 94 12.14 5.10 1.15
CA ARG A 94 12.39 5.36 2.57
C ARG A 94 13.28 4.26 3.14
N ILE A 95 14.36 4.67 3.82
CA ILE A 95 15.30 3.77 4.49
C ILE A 95 15.14 3.93 6.00
N ALA A 96 14.88 2.83 6.69
CA ALA A 96 14.75 2.80 8.14
C ALA A 96 15.29 1.49 8.70
N SER A 97 15.41 1.39 10.03
CA SER A 97 15.77 0.12 10.67
C SER A 97 14.66 -0.91 10.48
N VAL A 98 15.03 -2.17 10.29
CA VAL A 98 14.06 -3.28 10.14
C VAL A 98 13.12 -3.37 11.35
N SER A 99 13.61 -3.08 12.56
CA SER A 99 12.82 -3.06 13.78
C SER A 99 11.71 -2.01 13.71
N LYS A 100 12.03 -0.79 13.24
CA LYS A 100 11.06 0.30 13.12
C LYS A 100 10.01 -0.01 12.07
N LEU A 101 10.42 -0.48 10.88
CA LEU A 101 9.48 -0.87 9.81
C LEU A 101 8.50 -1.97 10.28
N ARG A 102 8.99 -2.96 11.04
CA ARG A 102 8.12 -4.00 11.62
C ARG A 102 7.12 -3.42 12.62
N GLN A 103 7.58 -2.54 13.51
CA GLN A 103 6.70 -1.90 14.50
C GLN A 103 5.61 -1.05 13.83
N GLU A 104 5.96 -0.29 12.80
CA GLU A 104 5.00 0.50 12.03
C GLU A 104 4.00 -0.38 11.28
N ALA A 105 4.47 -1.48 10.67
CA ALA A 105 3.60 -2.44 10.01
C ALA A 105 2.63 -3.12 10.97
N GLU A 106 3.06 -3.48 12.18
CA GLU A 106 2.19 -4.04 13.21
C GLU A 106 1.15 -3.02 13.71
N ALA A 107 1.57 -1.77 13.90
CA ALA A 107 0.66 -0.69 14.28
C ALA A 107 -0.40 -0.44 13.21
N ARG A 108 -0.02 -0.41 11.93
CA ARG A 108 -0.97 -0.29 10.79
C ARG A 108 -1.97 -1.46 10.79
N ARG A 109 -1.49 -2.69 10.93
CA ARG A 109 -2.38 -3.87 11.00
C ARG A 109 -3.40 -3.79 12.11
N LYS A 110 -2.98 -3.38 13.32
CA LYS A 110 -3.91 -3.20 14.46
C LYS A 110 -4.97 -2.14 14.16
N LEU A 111 -4.57 -1.01 13.58
CA LEU A 111 -5.51 0.04 13.17
C LEU A 111 -6.50 -0.44 12.11
N ASP A 112 -6.04 -1.21 11.14
CA ASP A 112 -6.89 -1.76 10.09
C ASP A 112 -7.85 -2.82 10.64
N GLU A 113 -7.40 -3.67 11.57
CA GLU A 113 -8.26 -4.60 12.29
C GLU A 113 -9.33 -3.89 13.13
N GLU A 114 -8.95 -2.80 13.80
CA GLU A 114 -9.91 -1.98 14.55
C GLU A 114 -10.91 -1.30 13.62
N ARG A 115 -10.46 -0.78 12.48
CA ARG A 115 -11.33 -0.20 11.44
C ARG A 115 -12.29 -1.24 10.86
N GLN A 116 -11.82 -2.47 10.60
CA GLN A 116 -12.67 -3.55 10.11
C GLN A 116 -13.69 -4.03 11.16
N LYS A 117 -13.32 -3.96 12.45
CA LYS A 117 -14.23 -4.24 13.57
C LYS A 117 -15.18 -3.09 13.87
N ALA A 118 -14.79 -1.85 13.53
CA ALA A 118 -15.70 -0.73 13.59
C ALA A 118 -16.79 -0.96 12.53
N PRO A 119 -18.07 -0.99 12.90
CA PRO A 119 -19.12 -1.13 11.92
C PRO A 119 -19.02 0.06 10.96
N VAL A 120 -18.65 -0.20 9.71
CA VAL A 120 -18.83 0.75 8.60
C VAL A 120 -20.35 0.79 8.41
N GLY A 121 -20.99 1.53 9.34
CA GLY A 121 -22.39 1.35 9.55
C GLY A 121 -23.21 2.08 8.50
N ARG A 122 -23.90 1.32 7.71
CA ARG A 122 -25.14 1.83 7.13
C ARG A 122 -26.03 2.23 8.30
N VAL A 123 -26.33 3.53 8.40
CA VAL A 123 -27.23 4.04 9.45
C VAL A 123 -28.64 4.04 8.92
N GLU A 124 -29.52 3.29 9.55
CA GLU A 124 -30.95 3.29 9.26
C GLU A 124 -31.74 3.77 10.49
N CYS A 125 -32.69 4.65 10.25
CA CYS A 125 -33.54 5.22 11.29
C CYS A 125 -34.98 4.75 11.07
N PHE A 126 -35.56 4.12 12.08
CA PHE A 126 -36.94 3.60 12.05
C PHE A 126 -37.78 4.34 13.10
N ARG A 127 -38.73 5.14 12.67
CA ARG A 127 -39.70 5.75 13.58
C ARG A 127 -40.79 4.73 13.91
N LEU A 128 -40.94 4.40 15.18
CA LEU A 128 -41.89 3.41 15.64
C LEU A 128 -43.23 4.06 16.05
N SER A 129 -44.34 3.47 15.58
CA SER A 129 -45.68 3.99 15.89
C SER A 129 -46.41 3.17 16.96
N TYR A 130 -46.12 1.88 17.06
CA TYR A 130 -46.87 0.95 17.92
C TYR A 130 -46.04 0.34 19.06
N ALA A 131 -44.70 0.46 19.00
CA ALA A 131 -43.83 -0.06 20.03
C ALA A 131 -42.92 1.06 20.56
N ARG A 132 -42.41 0.90 21.77
CA ARG A 132 -41.42 1.81 22.33
C ARG A 132 -40.05 1.49 21.78
N ALA A 133 -39.35 2.50 21.27
CA ALA A 133 -38.02 2.32 20.69
C ALA A 133 -37.01 1.75 21.69
N GLN A 134 -37.15 2.06 22.99
CA GLN A 134 -36.32 1.53 24.07
C GLN A 134 -36.47 0.01 24.23
N GLU A 135 -37.70 -0.51 24.24
CA GLU A 135 -37.99 -1.92 24.38
C GLU A 135 -37.51 -2.72 23.15
N MET A 136 -37.75 -2.14 21.98
CA MET A 136 -37.31 -2.76 20.72
C MET A 136 -35.79 -2.76 20.61
N ALA A 137 -35.10 -1.71 21.01
CA ALA A 137 -33.65 -1.67 21.05
C ALA A 137 -33.06 -2.77 21.94
N ALA A 138 -33.63 -2.99 23.13
CA ALA A 138 -33.17 -4.03 24.04
C ALA A 138 -33.36 -5.45 23.48
N LEU A 139 -34.44 -5.69 22.73
CA LEU A 139 -34.68 -6.95 22.02
C LEU A 139 -33.69 -7.15 20.89
N LEU A 140 -33.50 -6.15 20.05
CA LEU A 140 -32.60 -6.23 18.89
C LEU A 140 -31.14 -6.38 19.28
N GLN A 141 -30.69 -5.77 20.38
CA GLN A 141 -29.32 -5.96 20.89
C GLN A 141 -29.00 -7.42 21.26
N ARG A 142 -30.02 -8.22 21.60
CA ARG A 142 -29.86 -9.66 21.89
C ARG A 142 -29.88 -10.55 20.65
N THR A 143 -30.45 -10.05 19.57
CA THR A 143 -30.73 -10.85 18.36
C THR A 143 -29.77 -10.55 17.22
N LEU A 144 -29.23 -9.33 17.19
CA LEU A 144 -28.33 -8.87 16.13
C LEU A 144 -26.89 -9.32 16.39
N PRO A 145 -26.10 -9.49 15.33
CA PRO A 145 -24.68 -9.83 15.44
C PRO A 145 -23.92 -8.72 16.18
N PRO A 146 -22.78 -9.02 16.82
CA PRO A 146 -22.00 -8.06 17.62
C PRO A 146 -21.43 -6.89 16.80
N THR A 147 -21.49 -6.99 15.47
CA THR A 147 -21.11 -5.92 14.54
C THR A 147 -22.17 -4.84 14.39
N ALA A 148 -23.43 -5.15 14.70
CA ALA A 148 -24.54 -4.21 14.63
C ALA A 148 -24.70 -3.44 15.97
N ARG A 149 -24.89 -2.14 15.88
CA ARG A 149 -25.22 -1.30 17.03
C ARG A 149 -26.63 -0.75 16.92
N VAL A 150 -27.38 -0.88 17.98
CA VAL A 150 -28.75 -0.34 18.09
C VAL A 150 -28.75 0.74 19.16
N THR A 151 -29.26 1.90 18.82
CA THR A 151 -29.53 2.98 19.76
C THR A 151 -30.92 3.53 19.50
N TYR A 152 -31.46 4.35 20.42
CA TYR A 152 -32.80 4.91 20.27
C TYR A 152 -32.88 6.35 20.77
N ASP A 153 -33.78 7.11 20.17
CA ASP A 153 -34.20 8.42 20.67
C ASP A 153 -35.61 8.27 21.28
N ALA A 154 -35.68 8.39 22.62
CA ALA A 154 -36.94 8.25 23.34
C ALA A 154 -37.93 9.40 23.03
N ARG A 155 -37.44 10.59 22.70
CA ARG A 155 -38.26 11.76 22.42
C ARG A 155 -39.04 11.64 21.11
N THR A 156 -38.40 11.07 20.09
CA THR A 156 -38.98 10.90 18.74
C THR A 156 -39.48 9.48 18.50
N ASN A 157 -39.33 8.58 19.48
CA ASN A 157 -39.60 7.14 19.39
C ASN A 157 -38.95 6.52 18.14
N THR A 158 -37.68 6.86 17.91
CA THR A 158 -36.93 6.45 16.75
C THR A 158 -35.83 5.47 17.15
N LEU A 159 -35.76 4.37 16.43
CA LEU A 159 -34.68 3.39 16.52
C LEU A 159 -33.63 3.72 15.48
N ILE A 160 -32.36 3.70 15.87
CA ILE A 160 -31.22 3.93 14.99
C ILE A 160 -30.39 2.65 14.96
N LEU A 161 -30.28 2.08 13.79
CA LEU A 161 -29.54 0.84 13.53
C LEU A 161 -28.29 1.19 12.74
N VAL A 162 -27.14 0.69 13.20
CA VAL A 162 -25.83 0.82 12.53
C VAL A 162 -25.31 -0.61 12.29
N TYR A 163 -25.17 -1.04 11.03
CA TYR A 163 -24.76 -2.39 10.65
C TYR A 163 -23.90 -2.42 9.40
#